data_cdf35766b20e7cb78033c7471e4f8feb
#
_entry.id   cdf35766b20e7cb78033c7471e4f8feb
#
_cell.length_a   1.000
_cell.length_b   1.000
_cell.length_c   1.000
_cell.angle_alpha   90.00
_cell.angle_beta   90.00
_cell.angle_gamma   90.00
#
_symmetry.space_group_name_H-M   'P 1'
#
loop_
_entity.id
_entity.type
_entity.pdbx_description
1 polymer ?
#
loop_
_entity_poly.entity_id
_entity_poly.type
_entity_poly.pdbx_seq_one_letter_code
_entity_poly.pdbx_strand_id
1 'polypeptide(L)'
;SPGTAWQEDVDALRKICSQNAVPCYVERSRSGSGAHAWLFFDAPIPAELARRFGSALLTKGAESVNLKDFKTYDRMLPAQEHLPEGGLGNLIALPLQGQALRQSNSAFVDENWNAYPNQWEYIKSVQKIGKAFVEEKAALWGAGGSLGTLSKTEDMEEAEKPWKKSPTLFRAEDAAQPPSITLANGIYIATTGLKPRLQNTLRRLAAYSNPEFYKKKALGFSTRNIPRIVFCGEDVGGYIHLPRGCAEKMTAQLDSAEIPYTLSDERQVGREIKVNFKGTLYSQQADAAARMLEHDIGVLCAATAFGKTVVGAYLVAQCRVNTLVLVHNAEIMKNWVEDFEKFLQIDEEPPEYITPKGRHKRRKSVIGTLSGRRNTLGGILDVAMITSL
;
A
#
# COMPACT_ATOMS: atom_id res chain seq x y z
N SER A 1 -21.59 3.46 8.55
CA SER A 1 -22.18 3.60 7.20
C SER A 1 -21.07 3.92 6.20
N PRO A 2 -20.97 3.26 5.04
CA PRO A 2 -19.91 3.52 4.06
C PRO A 2 -20.07 4.87 3.32
N GLY A 3 -20.74 5.86 3.86
CA GLY A 3 -21.30 7.01 3.14
C GLY A 3 -20.63 8.36 3.30
N THR A 4 -19.81 8.59 4.30
CA THR A 4 -19.38 9.97 4.65
C THR A 4 -17.87 10.23 4.49
N ALA A 5 -17.03 9.24 4.42
CA ALA A 5 -15.57 9.40 4.35
C ALA A 5 -15.10 10.25 3.14
N TRP A 6 -15.72 10.11 1.97
CA TRP A 6 -15.36 10.89 0.78
C TRP A 6 -15.75 12.38 0.91
N GLN A 7 -16.78 12.71 1.69
CA GLN A 7 -17.17 14.10 1.95
C GLN A 7 -16.14 14.80 2.81
N GLU A 8 -15.64 14.14 3.86
CA GLU A 8 -14.58 14.66 4.71
C GLU A 8 -13.30 14.98 3.91
N ASP A 9 -12.92 14.11 2.97
CA ASP A 9 -11.76 14.32 2.12
C ASP A 9 -11.95 15.49 1.14
N VAL A 10 -13.14 15.63 0.58
CA VAL A 10 -13.47 16.77 -0.31
C VAL A 10 -13.53 18.07 0.46
N ASP A 11 -14.09 18.09 1.66
CA ASP A 11 -14.14 19.27 2.51
C ASP A 11 -12.73 19.68 2.96
N ALA A 12 -11.86 18.72 3.22
CA ALA A 12 -10.45 18.95 3.45
C ALA A 12 -9.77 19.60 2.22
N LEU A 13 -10.05 19.11 1.01
CA LEU A 13 -9.54 19.71 -0.22
C LEU A 13 -10.07 21.15 -0.42
N ARG A 14 -11.37 21.41 -0.18
CA ARG A 14 -11.94 22.76 -0.22
C ARG A 14 -11.20 23.71 0.72
N LYS A 15 -10.98 23.27 1.96
CA LYS A 15 -10.27 24.06 2.97
C LYS A 15 -8.86 24.44 2.52
N ILE A 16 -8.12 23.49 1.98
CA ILE A 16 -6.78 23.72 1.47
C ILE A 16 -6.80 24.68 0.27
N CYS A 17 -7.72 24.48 -0.65
CA CYS A 17 -7.90 25.37 -1.78
C CYS A 17 -8.17 26.80 -1.31
N SER A 18 -9.09 26.99 -0.37
CA SER A 18 -9.42 28.30 0.23
C SER A 18 -8.22 28.94 0.92
N GLN A 19 -7.48 28.19 1.73
CA GLN A 19 -6.28 28.68 2.44
C GLN A 19 -5.16 29.12 1.51
N ASN A 20 -5.11 28.60 0.29
CA ASN A 20 -4.07 28.88 -0.69
C ASN A 20 -4.55 29.72 -1.89
N ALA A 21 -5.71 30.35 -1.77
CA ALA A 21 -6.33 31.18 -2.81
C ALA A 21 -6.53 30.42 -4.16
N VAL A 22 -6.83 29.13 -4.10
CA VAL A 22 -7.14 28.29 -5.27
C VAL A 22 -8.66 28.18 -5.40
N PRO A 23 -9.30 28.78 -6.43
CA PRO A 23 -10.71 28.56 -6.69
C PRO A 23 -10.99 27.09 -7.01
N CYS A 24 -11.82 26.45 -6.18
CA CYS A 24 -12.19 25.04 -6.30
C CYS A 24 -13.71 24.89 -6.20
N TYR A 25 -14.31 24.23 -7.18
CA TYR A 25 -15.75 24.08 -7.31
C TYR A 25 -16.13 22.62 -7.23
N VAL A 26 -17.01 22.26 -6.32
CA VAL A 26 -17.35 20.86 -6.07
C VAL A 26 -18.70 20.51 -6.68
N GLU A 27 -18.71 19.48 -7.51
CA GLU A 27 -19.90 18.86 -8.07
C GLU A 27 -20.14 17.53 -7.38
N ARG A 28 -21.35 17.28 -6.91
CA ARG A 28 -21.75 15.93 -6.50
C ARG A 28 -21.79 15.03 -7.73
N SER A 29 -21.17 13.86 -7.67
CA SER A 29 -21.10 12.93 -8.80
C SER A 29 -22.49 12.50 -9.28
N ARG A 30 -22.57 12.00 -10.50
CA ARG A 30 -23.81 11.46 -11.08
C ARG A 30 -24.46 10.37 -10.23
N SER A 31 -23.68 9.53 -9.56
CA SER A 31 -24.18 8.46 -8.67
C SER A 31 -24.62 8.96 -7.29
N GLY A 32 -24.25 10.17 -6.91
CA GLY A 32 -24.46 10.71 -5.56
C GLY A 32 -23.48 10.15 -4.51
N SER A 33 -22.61 9.21 -4.87
CA SER A 33 -21.70 8.49 -3.95
C SER A 33 -20.26 9.01 -3.99
N GLY A 34 -20.04 10.22 -4.52
CA GLY A 34 -18.74 10.85 -4.65
C GLY A 34 -18.87 12.28 -5.17
N ALA A 35 -17.76 12.92 -5.42
CA ALA A 35 -17.72 14.27 -5.96
C ALA A 35 -16.59 14.46 -6.98
N HIS A 36 -16.71 15.53 -7.78
CA HIS A 36 -15.66 16.03 -8.64
C HIS A 36 -15.27 17.43 -8.17
N ALA A 37 -13.97 17.64 -7.95
CA ALA A 37 -13.42 18.97 -7.70
C ALA A 37 -12.97 19.57 -9.04
N TRP A 38 -13.54 20.71 -9.42
CA TRP A 38 -13.30 21.41 -10.67
C TRP A 38 -12.41 22.62 -10.45
N LEU A 39 -11.35 22.71 -11.24
CA LEU A 39 -10.46 23.87 -11.34
C LEU A 39 -10.57 24.42 -12.76
N PHE A 40 -10.92 25.68 -12.91
CA PHE A 40 -11.09 26.33 -14.21
C PHE A 40 -9.93 27.26 -14.48
N PHE A 41 -9.39 27.22 -15.70
CA PHE A 41 -8.30 28.07 -16.14
C PHE A 41 -8.77 29.17 -17.07
N ASP A 42 -8.12 30.32 -17.02
CA ASP A 42 -8.45 31.49 -17.87
C ASP A 42 -8.03 31.30 -19.33
N ALA A 43 -7.02 30.46 -19.57
CA ALA A 43 -6.50 30.07 -20.88
C ALA A 43 -6.17 28.57 -20.92
N PRO A 44 -6.02 27.99 -22.13
CA PRO A 44 -5.50 26.62 -22.25
C PRO A 44 -4.10 26.49 -21.63
N ILE A 45 -3.91 25.47 -20.78
CA ILE A 45 -2.61 25.12 -20.20
C ILE A 45 -2.23 23.70 -20.58
N PRO A 46 -0.92 23.37 -20.70
CA PRO A 46 -0.48 22.01 -20.95
C PRO A 46 -1.04 21.03 -19.91
N ALA A 47 -1.43 19.83 -20.36
CA ALA A 47 -1.96 18.80 -19.47
C ALA A 47 -0.95 18.40 -18.38
N GLU A 48 0.33 18.33 -18.73
CA GLU A 48 1.43 18.10 -17.79
C GLU A 48 1.44 19.14 -16.66
N LEU A 49 1.35 20.42 -16.99
CA LEU A 49 1.34 21.50 -16.01
C LEU A 49 0.10 21.45 -15.11
N ALA A 50 -1.09 21.21 -15.67
CA ALA A 50 -2.33 21.04 -14.90
C ALA A 50 -2.22 19.87 -13.91
N ARG A 51 -1.63 18.76 -14.34
CA ARG A 51 -1.41 17.58 -13.50
C ARG A 51 -0.40 17.84 -12.39
N ARG A 52 0.72 18.48 -12.71
CA ARG A 52 1.73 18.89 -11.72
C ARG A 52 1.11 19.80 -10.66
N PHE A 53 0.33 20.79 -11.06
CA PHE A 53 -0.37 21.67 -10.14
C PHE A 53 -1.37 20.91 -9.25
N GLY A 54 -2.21 20.06 -9.83
CA GLY A 54 -3.17 19.27 -9.06
C GLY A 54 -2.48 18.30 -8.09
N SER A 55 -1.37 17.67 -8.49
CA SER A 55 -0.57 16.81 -7.62
C SER A 55 0.10 17.59 -6.50
N ALA A 56 0.62 18.78 -6.79
CA ALA A 56 1.22 19.67 -5.80
C ALA A 56 0.17 20.17 -4.80
N LEU A 57 -1.05 20.47 -5.24
CA LEU A 57 -2.17 20.85 -4.39
C LEU A 57 -2.58 19.72 -3.44
N LEU A 58 -2.69 18.48 -3.94
CA LEU A 58 -2.96 17.30 -3.11
C LEU A 58 -1.82 17.02 -2.12
N THR A 59 -0.57 17.25 -2.54
CA THR A 59 0.61 17.16 -1.67
C THR A 59 0.53 18.16 -0.53
N LYS A 60 0.21 19.41 -0.86
CA LYS A 60 0.01 20.48 0.12
C LYS A 60 -1.13 20.14 1.09
N GLY A 61 -2.17 19.51 0.58
CA GLY A 61 -3.26 18.98 1.38
C GLY A 61 -2.85 17.91 2.37
N ALA A 62 -2.05 16.98 1.92
CA ALA A 62 -1.54 15.89 2.75
C ALA A 62 -0.59 16.36 3.88
N GLU A 63 -0.07 17.60 3.81
CA GLU A 63 0.71 18.19 4.91
C GLU A 63 -0.16 18.61 6.10
N SER A 64 -1.43 18.91 5.87
CA SER A 64 -2.33 19.49 6.87
C SER A 64 -3.50 18.59 7.26
N VAL A 65 -3.82 17.57 6.46
CA VAL A 65 -4.94 16.66 6.69
C VAL A 65 -4.47 15.21 6.62
N ASN A 66 -4.94 14.42 7.58
CA ASN A 66 -4.64 13.00 7.64
C ASN A 66 -5.50 12.25 6.62
N LEU A 67 -4.97 12.00 5.44
CA LEU A 67 -5.61 11.18 4.43
C LEU A 67 -5.56 9.70 4.89
N LYS A 68 -6.58 9.27 5.63
CA LYS A 68 -6.62 7.96 6.31
C LYS A 68 -6.51 6.77 5.36
N ASP A 69 -7.03 6.90 4.15
CA ASP A 69 -6.77 5.91 3.10
C ASP A 69 -6.84 6.58 1.71
N PHE A 70 -6.08 6.02 0.76
CA PHE A 70 -6.07 6.50 -0.63
C PHE A 70 -7.26 5.99 -1.44
N LYS A 71 -8.24 5.32 -0.81
CA LYS A 71 -9.37 4.67 -1.50
C LYS A 71 -10.40 5.64 -2.00
N THR A 72 -10.53 6.80 -1.35
CA THR A 72 -11.51 7.83 -1.71
C THR A 72 -11.11 8.62 -2.96
N TYR A 73 -9.80 8.71 -3.27
CA TYR A 73 -9.27 9.38 -4.46
C TYR A 73 -9.29 8.43 -5.67
N ASP A 74 -10.24 8.65 -6.61
CA ASP A 74 -10.34 7.84 -7.82
C ASP A 74 -9.33 8.27 -8.89
N ARG A 75 -9.38 9.53 -9.35
CA ARG A 75 -8.53 10.00 -10.46
C ARG A 75 -8.46 11.51 -10.58
N MET A 76 -7.43 11.98 -11.29
CA MET A 76 -7.29 13.35 -11.78
C MET A 76 -7.43 13.37 -13.30
N LEU A 77 -8.17 14.35 -13.82
CA LEU A 77 -8.27 14.59 -15.26
C LEU A 77 -7.63 15.94 -15.60
N PRO A 78 -6.90 16.01 -16.72
CA PRO A 78 -6.58 14.95 -17.67
C PRO A 78 -5.73 13.83 -17.03
N ALA A 79 -5.98 12.55 -17.39
CA ALA A 79 -5.24 11.43 -16.83
C ALA A 79 -3.89 11.19 -17.53
N GLN A 80 -3.63 11.86 -18.65
CA GLN A 80 -2.43 11.74 -19.47
C GLN A 80 -1.76 13.10 -19.56
N GLU A 81 -0.44 13.14 -19.57
CA GLU A 81 0.37 14.34 -19.76
C GLU A 81 0.46 14.72 -21.23
N HIS A 82 0.56 13.69 -22.07
CA HIS A 82 0.59 13.83 -23.53
C HIS A 82 -0.49 12.96 -24.17
N LEU A 83 -1.08 13.46 -25.25
CA LEU A 83 -2.00 12.68 -26.06
C LEU A 83 -1.19 11.81 -27.02
N PRO A 84 -1.40 10.47 -27.07
CA PRO A 84 -0.78 9.62 -28.07
C PRO A 84 -1.20 10.06 -29.48
N GLU A 85 -0.30 9.96 -30.44
CA GLU A 85 -0.57 10.31 -31.84
C GLU A 85 -1.75 9.49 -32.37
N GLY A 86 -2.79 10.17 -32.89
CA GLY A 86 -4.05 9.54 -33.30
C GLY A 86 -4.97 9.05 -32.19
N GLY A 87 -4.62 9.29 -30.90
CA GLY A 87 -5.44 8.91 -29.77
C GLY A 87 -6.53 9.93 -29.42
N LEU A 88 -7.66 9.45 -28.91
CA LEU A 88 -8.66 10.29 -28.26
C LEU A 88 -8.24 10.55 -26.82
N GLY A 89 -8.39 11.80 -26.36
CA GLY A 89 -8.18 12.17 -24.97
C GLY A 89 -9.16 11.50 -24.00
N ASN A 90 -8.97 11.74 -22.71
CA ASN A 90 -9.90 11.20 -21.72
C ASN A 90 -11.28 11.84 -21.88
N LEU A 91 -12.32 11.01 -21.88
CA LEU A 91 -13.69 11.48 -21.77
C LEU A 91 -13.96 11.99 -20.35
N ILE A 92 -14.42 13.21 -20.23
CA ILE A 92 -14.83 13.83 -18.97
C ILE A 92 -16.34 13.89 -18.96
N ALA A 93 -16.96 13.29 -17.94
CA ALA A 93 -18.39 13.44 -17.73
C ALA A 93 -18.68 14.89 -17.29
N LEU A 94 -19.39 15.63 -18.12
CA LEU A 94 -19.76 17.01 -17.79
C LEU A 94 -20.80 17.03 -16.66
N PRO A 95 -20.80 18.08 -15.82
CA PRO A 95 -21.84 18.30 -14.81
C PRO A 95 -23.21 18.60 -15.44
N LEU A 96 -24.22 18.68 -14.61
CA LEU A 96 -25.60 19.02 -14.95
C LEU A 96 -26.30 18.03 -15.89
N GLN A 97 -26.01 16.72 -15.73
CA GLN A 97 -26.69 15.68 -16.50
C GLN A 97 -28.16 15.54 -16.09
N GLY A 98 -29.06 15.78 -17.03
CA GLY A 98 -30.49 16.05 -16.77
C GLY A 98 -31.20 15.01 -15.88
N GLN A 99 -30.95 13.71 -16.04
CA GLN A 99 -31.58 12.70 -15.19
C GLN A 99 -31.02 12.70 -13.75
N ALA A 100 -29.71 12.85 -13.59
CA ALA A 100 -29.06 12.90 -12.29
C ALA A 100 -29.40 14.21 -11.56
N LEU A 101 -29.50 15.31 -12.29
CA LEU A 101 -29.83 16.63 -11.74
C LEU A 101 -31.19 16.64 -11.04
N ARG A 102 -32.17 15.86 -11.50
CA ARG A 102 -33.49 15.71 -10.84
C ARG A 102 -33.38 15.14 -9.43
N GLN A 103 -32.29 14.45 -9.13
CA GLN A 103 -31.98 13.88 -7.82
C GLN A 103 -30.93 14.69 -7.06
N SER A 104 -30.71 15.94 -7.47
CA SER A 104 -29.64 16.81 -6.93
C SER A 104 -28.23 16.23 -7.05
N ASN A 105 -28.02 15.28 -7.98
CA ASN A 105 -26.72 14.73 -8.37
C ASN A 105 -26.24 15.40 -9.66
N SER A 106 -24.96 15.27 -10.00
CA SER A 106 -24.33 15.98 -11.11
C SER A 106 -24.52 17.51 -11.02
N ALA A 107 -24.61 18.02 -9.80
CA ALA A 107 -24.86 19.42 -9.46
C ALA A 107 -23.74 20.00 -8.61
N PHE A 108 -23.39 21.25 -8.84
CA PHE A 108 -22.49 21.98 -7.93
C PHE A 108 -23.17 22.20 -6.59
N VAL A 109 -22.40 22.02 -5.52
CA VAL A 109 -22.89 22.03 -4.15
C VAL A 109 -22.09 23.00 -3.28
N ASP A 110 -22.76 23.57 -2.30
CA ASP A 110 -22.16 24.44 -1.28
C ASP A 110 -21.33 23.63 -0.24
N GLU A 111 -20.83 24.31 0.78
CA GLU A 111 -20.07 23.71 1.87
C GLU A 111 -20.89 22.76 2.75
N ASN A 112 -22.23 22.92 2.74
CA ASN A 112 -23.17 22.05 3.45
C ASN A 112 -23.71 20.92 2.55
N TRP A 113 -23.11 20.73 1.38
CA TRP A 113 -23.51 19.73 0.40
C TRP A 113 -24.91 19.95 -0.22
N ASN A 114 -25.47 21.14 -0.13
CA ASN A 114 -26.73 21.53 -0.80
C ASN A 114 -26.43 21.95 -2.24
N ALA A 115 -27.25 21.50 -3.18
CA ALA A 115 -27.12 21.95 -4.56
C ALA A 115 -27.53 23.45 -4.67
N TYR A 116 -26.71 24.21 -5.40
CA TYR A 116 -27.07 25.61 -5.68
C TYR A 116 -28.38 25.68 -6.45
N PRO A 117 -29.33 26.59 -6.07
CA PRO A 117 -30.65 26.70 -6.71
C PRO A 117 -30.56 27.00 -8.20
N ASN A 118 -29.64 27.86 -8.60
CA ASN A 118 -29.40 28.21 -10.00
C ASN A 118 -27.99 27.80 -10.41
N GLN A 119 -27.85 26.60 -10.94
CA GLN A 119 -26.58 26.02 -11.35
C GLN A 119 -25.88 26.84 -12.46
N TRP A 120 -26.68 27.42 -13.39
CA TRP A 120 -26.12 28.17 -14.49
C TRP A 120 -25.56 29.54 -14.05
N GLU A 121 -26.21 30.22 -13.13
CA GLU A 121 -25.68 31.44 -12.53
C GLU A 121 -24.41 31.14 -11.72
N TYR A 122 -24.41 30.04 -10.99
CA TYR A 122 -23.22 29.60 -10.25
C TYR A 122 -22.03 29.38 -11.18
N ILE A 123 -22.20 28.64 -12.29
CA ILE A 123 -21.11 28.38 -13.26
C ILE A 123 -20.62 29.69 -13.91
N LYS A 124 -21.51 30.67 -14.16
CA LYS A 124 -21.08 31.96 -14.68
C LYS A 124 -20.24 32.78 -13.70
N SER A 125 -20.40 32.55 -12.41
CA SER A 125 -19.67 33.23 -11.34
C SER A 125 -18.31 32.63 -11.00
N VAL A 126 -17.90 31.48 -11.60
CA VAL A 126 -16.65 30.80 -11.29
C VAL A 126 -15.43 31.65 -11.62
N GLN A 127 -14.51 31.74 -10.71
CA GLN A 127 -13.21 32.38 -10.92
C GLN A 127 -12.28 31.40 -11.63
N LYS A 128 -11.47 31.93 -12.53
CA LYS A 128 -10.49 31.15 -13.30
C LYS A 128 -9.09 31.40 -12.81
N ILE A 129 -8.25 30.38 -12.92
CA ILE A 129 -6.87 30.38 -12.45
C ILE A 129 -5.96 30.74 -13.63
N GLY A 130 -5.11 31.75 -13.45
CA GLY A 130 -4.14 32.17 -14.46
C GLY A 130 -2.95 31.23 -14.56
N LYS A 131 -2.39 31.09 -15.76
CA LYS A 131 -1.24 30.21 -16.04
C LYS A 131 -0.04 30.50 -15.13
N ALA A 132 0.32 31.76 -14.92
CA ALA A 132 1.44 32.17 -14.08
C ALA A 132 1.29 31.68 -12.62
N PHE A 133 0.07 31.77 -12.07
CA PHE A 133 -0.24 31.23 -10.74
C PHE A 133 -0.05 29.71 -10.68
N VAL A 134 -0.50 29.00 -11.72
CA VAL A 134 -0.34 27.54 -11.81
C VAL A 134 1.15 27.15 -11.83
N GLU A 135 1.97 27.84 -12.64
CA GLU A 135 3.41 27.60 -12.73
C GLU A 135 4.11 27.87 -11.38
N GLU A 136 3.83 29.01 -10.75
CA GLU A 136 4.39 29.37 -9.45
C GLU A 136 4.06 28.33 -8.37
N LYS A 137 2.79 27.99 -8.23
CA LYS A 137 2.35 27.08 -7.17
C LYS A 137 2.76 25.62 -7.44
N ALA A 138 2.79 25.18 -8.69
CA ALA A 138 3.31 23.87 -9.05
C ALA A 138 4.79 23.73 -8.72
N ALA A 139 5.59 24.78 -8.94
CA ALA A 139 7.01 24.81 -8.57
C ALA A 139 7.20 24.86 -7.05
N LEU A 140 6.47 25.75 -6.36
CA LEU A 140 6.61 25.96 -4.92
C LEU A 140 6.19 24.72 -4.10
N TRP A 141 5.04 24.12 -4.41
CA TRP A 141 4.49 23.00 -3.64
C TRP A 141 4.98 21.63 -4.10
N GLY A 142 5.45 21.53 -5.36
CA GLY A 142 5.98 20.30 -5.94
C GLY A 142 7.45 20.02 -5.61
N ALA A 143 8.18 20.97 -5.02
CA ALA A 143 9.61 20.86 -4.75
C ALA A 143 9.97 19.76 -3.72
N GLY A 144 9.01 19.32 -2.90
CA GLY A 144 9.20 18.28 -1.86
C GLY A 144 8.80 16.85 -2.28
N GLY A 145 8.54 16.63 -3.58
CA GLY A 145 8.01 15.34 -4.07
C GLY A 145 6.48 15.24 -3.96
N SER A 146 5.87 14.41 -4.81
CA SER A 146 4.41 14.29 -4.91
C SER A 146 3.84 13.34 -3.86
N LEU A 147 3.23 13.85 -2.79
CA LEU A 147 2.53 13.05 -1.77
C LEU A 147 1.10 12.66 -2.17
N GLY A 148 0.48 13.39 -3.09
CA GLY A 148 -0.91 13.18 -3.50
C GLY A 148 -1.10 12.12 -4.59
N THR A 149 -0.03 11.71 -5.26
CA THR A 149 -0.07 10.69 -6.31
C THR A 149 1.13 9.78 -6.17
N LEU A 150 0.93 8.46 -6.30
CA LEU A 150 2.06 7.57 -6.52
C LEU A 150 2.57 7.84 -7.95
N SER A 151 3.83 8.23 -8.06
CA SER A 151 4.48 8.41 -9.34
C SER A 151 4.49 7.10 -10.12
N LYS A 152 4.43 7.19 -11.44
CA LYS A 152 4.65 6.05 -12.32
C LYS A 152 6.09 5.55 -12.17
N THR A 153 6.32 4.32 -12.61
CA THR A 153 7.62 3.63 -12.68
C THR A 153 8.74 4.47 -13.32
N GLU A 154 8.40 5.42 -14.18
CA GLU A 154 9.34 6.36 -14.84
C GLU A 154 10.08 7.28 -13.84
N ASP A 155 9.40 7.70 -12.75
CA ASP A 155 10.04 8.49 -11.70
C ASP A 155 10.95 7.62 -10.80
N MET A 156 10.73 6.30 -10.76
CA MET A 156 11.64 5.38 -10.05
C MET A 156 12.95 5.18 -10.82
N GLU A 157 12.92 5.10 -12.15
CA GLU A 157 14.14 5.02 -12.98
C GLU A 157 14.97 6.33 -12.94
N GLU A 158 14.31 7.49 -12.75
CA GLU A 158 15.01 8.76 -12.51
C GLU A 158 15.54 8.93 -11.09
N ALA A 159 14.88 8.35 -10.08
CA ALA A 159 15.31 8.39 -8.68
C ALA A 159 16.55 7.53 -8.39
N GLU A 160 16.82 6.53 -9.24
CA GLU A 160 18.00 5.67 -9.13
C GLU A 160 19.31 6.31 -9.63
N LYS A 161 19.24 7.55 -10.17
CA LYS A 161 20.46 8.26 -10.59
C LYS A 161 21.24 8.71 -9.35
N PRO A 162 22.47 8.21 -9.10
CA PRO A 162 23.23 8.46 -7.87
C PRO A 162 23.51 9.94 -7.57
N TRP A 163 23.36 10.80 -8.58
CA TRP A 163 23.57 12.25 -8.48
C TRP A 163 22.28 13.06 -8.20
N LYS A 164 21.11 12.43 -8.20
CA LYS A 164 19.86 13.06 -7.78
C LYS A 164 19.57 12.62 -6.34
N LYS A 165 19.76 13.52 -5.37
CA LYS A 165 19.23 13.31 -4.01
C LYS A 165 17.73 13.25 -4.09
N SER A 166 17.12 12.12 -3.69
CA SER A 166 15.68 12.04 -3.49
C SER A 166 15.26 13.11 -2.48
N PRO A 167 14.28 13.96 -2.78
CA PRO A 167 13.86 14.98 -1.83
C PRO A 167 13.36 14.31 -0.56
N THR A 168 13.84 14.78 0.59
CA THR A 168 13.33 14.31 1.89
C THR A 168 11.86 14.69 2.00
N LEU A 169 10.97 13.69 2.00
CA LEU A 169 9.52 13.88 1.96
C LEU A 169 8.95 14.43 3.27
N PHE A 170 9.74 14.48 4.35
CA PHE A 170 9.39 14.99 5.67
C PHE A 170 10.63 15.51 6.39
N ARG A 171 10.44 16.22 7.49
CA ARG A 171 11.50 16.89 8.26
C ARG A 171 11.41 16.50 9.73
N ALA A 172 12.49 16.74 10.49
CA ALA A 172 12.53 16.50 11.94
C ALA A 172 11.35 17.17 12.68
N GLU A 173 10.94 18.37 12.26
CA GLU A 173 9.79 19.10 12.83
C GLU A 173 8.42 18.44 12.63
N ASP A 174 8.33 17.38 11.83
CA ASP A 174 7.08 16.63 11.60
C ASP A 174 6.80 15.59 12.71
N ALA A 175 7.78 15.36 13.59
CA ALA A 175 7.63 14.60 14.82
C ALA A 175 7.82 15.54 16.02
N ALA A 176 6.75 15.83 16.76
CA ALA A 176 6.82 16.63 17.97
C ALA A 176 7.52 15.88 19.12
N GLN A 177 7.59 14.57 19.05
CA GLN A 177 8.30 13.67 19.95
C GLN A 177 8.80 12.44 19.19
N PRO A 178 9.85 11.75 19.66
CA PRO A 178 10.31 10.52 19.04
C PRO A 178 9.18 9.50 18.89
N PRO A 179 8.86 9.01 17.67
CA PRO A 179 7.87 7.97 17.51
C PRO A 179 8.29 6.68 18.19
N SER A 180 7.34 6.05 18.88
CA SER A 180 7.49 4.68 19.40
C SER A 180 7.14 3.69 18.30
N ILE A 181 8.06 2.79 18.02
CA ILE A 181 7.96 1.77 16.98
C ILE A 181 8.08 0.40 17.64
N THR A 182 7.11 -0.46 17.42
CA THR A 182 7.12 -1.84 17.90
C THR A 182 7.16 -2.81 16.71
N LEU A 183 8.16 -3.68 16.70
CA LEU A 183 8.24 -4.80 15.77
C LEU A 183 7.56 -6.01 16.40
N ALA A 184 6.50 -6.53 15.75
CA ALA A 184 5.77 -7.72 16.19
C ALA A 184 5.40 -8.58 14.97
N ASN A 185 4.13 -8.96 14.79
CA ASN A 185 3.64 -9.57 13.55
C ASN A 185 3.68 -8.61 12.35
N GLY A 186 3.85 -7.31 12.59
CA GLY A 186 4.09 -6.21 11.68
C GLY A 186 4.91 -5.13 12.36
N ILE A 187 4.88 -3.92 11.84
CA ILE A 187 5.51 -2.74 12.40
C ILE A 187 4.41 -1.81 12.88
N TYR A 188 4.37 -1.51 14.16
CA TYR A 188 3.40 -0.61 14.77
C TYR A 188 4.07 0.70 15.14
N ILE A 189 3.62 1.79 14.54
CA ILE A 189 4.18 3.14 14.74
C ILE A 189 3.13 3.99 15.44
N ALA A 190 3.39 4.45 16.65
CA ALA A 190 2.48 5.32 17.37
C ALA A 190 2.31 6.65 16.62
N THR A 191 1.05 7.08 16.40
CA THR A 191 0.75 8.31 15.63
C THR A 191 0.78 9.57 16.48
N THR A 192 0.84 9.43 17.81
CA THR A 192 0.87 10.56 18.74
C THR A 192 2.08 11.45 18.50
N GLY A 193 1.85 12.74 18.31
CA GLY A 193 2.89 13.72 18.05
C GLY A 193 3.43 13.73 16.61
N LEU A 194 2.92 12.89 15.72
CA LEU A 194 3.30 12.89 14.31
C LEU A 194 2.39 13.79 13.49
N LYS A 195 2.97 14.72 12.73
CA LYS A 195 2.19 15.51 11.76
C LYS A 195 1.67 14.64 10.61
N PRO A 196 0.53 15.03 9.99
CA PRO A 196 -0.07 14.28 8.88
C PRO A 196 0.91 13.95 7.75
N ARG A 197 1.84 14.84 7.45
CA ARG A 197 2.85 14.63 6.41
C ARG A 197 3.72 13.40 6.68
N LEU A 198 4.25 13.27 7.89
CA LEU A 198 5.05 12.11 8.29
C LEU A 198 4.21 10.83 8.30
N GLN A 199 3.01 10.87 8.89
CA GLN A 199 2.10 9.72 8.92
C GLN A 199 1.78 9.22 7.50
N ASN A 200 1.46 10.13 6.57
CA ASN A 200 1.15 9.78 5.19
C ASN A 200 2.37 9.21 4.44
N THR A 201 3.56 9.71 4.73
CA THR A 201 4.80 9.16 4.15
C THR A 201 5.09 7.75 4.67
N LEU A 202 4.90 7.50 5.95
CA LEU A 202 5.03 6.17 6.54
C LEU A 202 4.03 5.17 5.92
N ARG A 203 2.75 5.55 5.76
CA ARG A 203 1.75 4.70 5.07
C ARG A 203 2.16 4.36 3.64
N ARG A 204 2.82 5.28 2.94
CA ARG A 204 3.27 5.06 1.56
C ARG A 204 4.31 3.96 1.42
N LEU A 205 5.06 3.65 2.46
CA LEU A 205 6.00 2.53 2.46
C LEU A 205 5.31 1.19 2.16
N ALA A 206 4.04 1.05 2.56
CA ALA A 206 3.23 -0.13 2.32
C ALA A 206 2.22 0.03 1.17
N ALA A 207 2.37 1.06 0.33
CA ALA A 207 1.45 1.35 -0.76
C ALA A 207 2.14 1.22 -2.13
N TYR A 208 1.43 0.65 -3.10
CA TYR A 208 1.92 0.53 -4.47
C TYR A 208 0.79 0.68 -5.50
N SER A 209 1.19 1.03 -6.74
CA SER A 209 0.25 1.13 -7.85
C SER A 209 -0.33 -0.24 -8.21
N ASN A 210 -1.66 -0.34 -8.29
CA ASN A 210 -2.34 -1.61 -8.58
C ASN A 210 -2.16 -2.01 -10.06
N PRO A 211 -1.40 -3.07 -10.38
CA PRO A 211 -1.16 -3.48 -11.76
C PRO A 211 -2.43 -3.85 -12.51
N GLU A 212 -3.43 -4.41 -11.81
CA GLU A 212 -4.72 -4.78 -12.41
C GLU A 212 -5.49 -3.54 -12.88
N PHE A 213 -5.48 -2.47 -12.08
CA PHE A 213 -6.10 -1.19 -12.46
C PHE A 213 -5.51 -0.66 -13.76
N TYR A 214 -4.17 -0.60 -13.84
CA TYR A 214 -3.48 -0.06 -15.00
C TYR A 214 -3.61 -0.96 -16.22
N LYS A 215 -3.57 -2.29 -16.04
CA LYS A 215 -3.81 -3.26 -17.12
C LYS A 215 -5.21 -3.12 -17.72
N LYS A 216 -6.24 -3.08 -16.87
CA LYS A 216 -7.64 -2.91 -17.34
C LYS A 216 -7.84 -1.55 -17.99
N LYS A 217 -7.24 -0.50 -17.43
CA LYS A 217 -7.29 0.85 -18.01
C LYS A 217 -6.65 0.90 -19.39
N ALA A 218 -5.48 0.29 -19.58
CA ALA A 218 -4.79 0.21 -20.87
C ALA A 218 -5.60 -0.55 -21.92
N LEU A 219 -6.36 -1.57 -21.50
CA LEU A 219 -7.26 -2.36 -22.37
C LEU A 219 -8.63 -1.70 -22.57
N GLY A 220 -8.90 -0.52 -22.04
CA GLY A 220 -10.19 0.17 -22.17
C GLY A 220 -11.32 -0.39 -21.32
N PHE A 221 -11.05 -1.33 -20.40
CA PHE A 221 -12.07 -1.90 -19.52
C PHE A 221 -12.42 -0.98 -18.35
N SER A 222 -13.62 -1.16 -17.80
CA SER A 222 -14.04 -0.43 -16.60
C SER A 222 -13.18 -0.79 -15.40
N THR A 223 -12.73 0.25 -14.68
CA THR A 223 -11.94 0.13 -13.43
C THR A 223 -12.73 0.49 -12.19
N ARG A 224 -14.08 0.57 -12.29
CA ARG A 224 -14.96 1.13 -11.26
C ARG A 224 -14.78 0.53 -9.86
N ASN A 225 -14.48 -0.77 -9.77
CA ASN A 225 -14.35 -1.47 -8.48
C ASN A 225 -12.90 -1.90 -8.18
N ILE A 226 -11.93 -1.33 -8.88
CA ILE A 226 -10.53 -1.69 -8.73
C ILE A 226 -9.80 -0.47 -8.20
N PRO A 227 -9.25 -0.54 -6.98
CA PRO A 227 -8.50 0.57 -6.43
C PRO A 227 -7.24 0.82 -7.27
N ARG A 228 -6.92 2.09 -7.47
CA ARG A 228 -5.70 2.50 -8.19
C ARG A 228 -4.43 2.16 -7.42
N ILE A 229 -4.52 2.22 -6.11
CA ILE A 229 -3.42 2.01 -5.16
C ILE A 229 -3.83 0.85 -4.26
N VAL A 230 -2.91 -0.06 -4.03
CA VAL A 230 -3.04 -1.09 -2.99
C VAL A 230 -2.23 -0.63 -1.78
N PHE A 231 -2.88 -0.51 -0.65
CA PHE A 231 -2.26 -0.25 0.64
C PHE A 231 -2.29 -1.55 1.47
N CYS A 232 -1.11 -2.04 1.83
CA CYS A 232 -0.93 -3.28 2.59
C CYS A 232 -0.79 -3.06 4.10
N GLY A 233 -0.92 -1.82 4.56
CA GLY A 233 -0.96 -1.46 5.97
C GLY A 233 -2.39 -1.21 6.44
N GLU A 234 -2.52 -0.83 7.69
CA GLU A 234 -3.80 -0.41 8.30
C GLU A 234 -3.56 0.58 9.45
N ASP A 235 -4.59 1.33 9.82
CA ASP A 235 -4.58 2.16 11.02
C ASP A 235 -5.33 1.44 12.14
N VAL A 236 -4.65 1.15 13.24
CA VAL A 236 -5.21 0.38 14.37
C VAL A 236 -4.92 1.09 15.69
N GLY A 237 -5.97 1.49 16.41
CA GLY A 237 -5.86 1.93 17.80
C GLY A 237 -4.86 3.06 18.07
N GLY A 238 -4.68 4.02 17.16
CA GLY A 238 -3.69 5.10 17.27
C GLY A 238 -2.29 4.73 16.77
N TYR A 239 -2.17 3.61 16.07
CA TYR A 239 -0.94 3.16 15.41
C TYR A 239 -1.14 3.05 13.91
N ILE A 240 -0.07 3.32 13.15
CA ILE A 240 0.07 2.91 11.75
C ILE A 240 0.71 1.52 11.79
N HIS A 241 0.00 0.52 11.29
CA HIS A 241 0.51 -0.84 11.12
C HIS A 241 1.03 -1.04 9.69
N LEU A 242 2.29 -1.42 9.55
CA LEU A 242 2.94 -1.71 8.27
C LEU A 242 3.44 -3.17 8.22
N PRO A 243 3.50 -3.77 7.02
CA PRO A 243 4.15 -5.06 6.84
C PRO A 243 5.63 -5.05 7.26
N ARG A 244 6.11 -6.16 7.81
CA ARG A 244 7.49 -6.30 8.30
C ARG A 244 8.57 -5.92 7.28
N GLY A 245 8.33 -6.17 5.97
CA GLY A 245 9.25 -5.81 4.89
C GLY A 245 9.47 -4.30 4.70
N CYS A 246 8.72 -3.44 5.39
CA CYS A 246 8.90 -1.99 5.34
C CYS A 246 9.96 -1.48 6.34
N ALA A 247 10.51 -2.34 7.23
CA ALA A 247 11.35 -1.91 8.36
C ALA A 247 12.60 -1.14 7.91
N GLU A 248 13.40 -1.71 7.03
CA GLU A 248 14.64 -1.10 6.54
C GLU A 248 14.40 0.26 5.86
N LYS A 249 13.37 0.34 5.01
CA LYS A 249 13.03 1.60 4.34
C LYS A 249 12.52 2.64 5.33
N MET A 250 11.76 2.23 6.34
CA MET A 250 11.23 3.10 7.38
C MET A 250 12.37 3.71 8.22
N THR A 251 13.25 2.88 8.75
CA THR A 251 14.40 3.34 9.56
C THR A 251 15.31 4.23 8.74
N ALA A 252 15.68 3.83 7.52
CA ALA A 252 16.53 4.64 6.64
C ALA A 252 15.91 6.02 6.33
N GLN A 253 14.59 6.13 6.19
CA GLN A 253 13.93 7.42 6.00
C GLN A 253 13.91 8.26 7.26
N LEU A 254 13.64 7.68 8.43
CA LEU A 254 13.68 8.39 9.71
C LEU A 254 15.10 8.90 10.01
N ASP A 255 16.11 8.06 9.80
CA ASP A 255 17.52 8.39 9.98
C ASP A 255 17.95 9.52 9.03
N SER A 256 17.55 9.45 7.75
CA SER A 256 17.88 10.49 6.76
C SER A 256 17.24 11.86 7.06
N ALA A 257 16.15 11.87 7.81
CA ALA A 257 15.45 13.07 8.26
C ALA A 257 15.87 13.50 9.68
N GLU A 258 16.84 12.81 10.28
CA GLU A 258 17.32 13.04 11.65
C GLU A 258 16.18 13.00 12.70
N ILE A 259 15.18 12.12 12.48
CA ILE A 259 14.09 11.90 13.44
C ILE A 259 14.51 10.77 14.39
N PRO A 260 14.78 11.08 15.67
CA PRO A 260 15.02 10.03 16.66
C PRO A 260 13.73 9.20 16.87
N TYR A 261 13.88 7.91 17.10
CA TYR A 261 12.76 7.00 17.39
C TYR A 261 13.15 5.99 18.47
N THR A 262 12.16 5.43 19.14
CA THR A 262 12.33 4.29 20.05
C THR A 262 11.87 3.01 19.35
N LEU A 263 12.70 1.97 19.37
CA LEU A 263 12.38 0.68 18.74
C LEU A 263 12.29 -0.39 19.83
N SER A 264 11.11 -1.04 19.93
CA SER A 264 10.88 -2.24 20.75
C SER A 264 10.73 -3.45 19.85
N ASP A 265 11.46 -4.52 20.13
CA ASP A 265 11.33 -5.77 19.41
C ASP A 265 10.52 -6.78 20.26
N GLU A 266 9.27 -7.01 19.86
CA GLU A 266 8.34 -7.93 20.49
C GLU A 266 8.02 -9.13 19.57
N ARG A 267 8.91 -9.40 18.61
CA ARG A 267 8.73 -10.53 17.69
C ARG A 267 8.85 -11.86 18.43
N GLN A 268 7.98 -12.79 18.08
CA GLN A 268 8.07 -14.16 18.59
C GLN A 268 9.27 -14.86 17.98
N VAL A 269 10.14 -15.38 18.82
CA VAL A 269 11.40 -16.05 18.38
C VAL A 269 11.13 -17.47 17.86
N GLY A 270 9.97 -18.02 18.18
CA GLY A 270 9.66 -19.41 17.91
C GLY A 270 10.25 -20.38 18.96
N ARG A 271 9.92 -21.66 18.84
CA ARG A 271 10.44 -22.74 19.67
C ARG A 271 11.62 -23.40 18.96
N GLU A 272 12.72 -23.59 19.65
CA GLU A 272 13.85 -24.37 19.12
C GLU A 272 13.43 -25.83 18.86
N ILE A 273 13.88 -26.39 17.74
CA ILE A 273 13.66 -27.78 17.34
C ILE A 273 14.97 -28.47 16.99
N LYS A 274 15.03 -29.77 17.27
CA LYS A 274 16.21 -30.60 16.93
C LYS A 274 16.05 -31.10 15.51
N VAL A 275 16.70 -30.41 14.58
CA VAL A 275 16.64 -30.73 13.14
C VAL A 275 17.98 -30.59 12.48
N ASN A 276 18.33 -31.53 11.59
CA ASN A 276 19.53 -31.52 10.79
C ASN A 276 19.19 -31.74 9.31
N PHE A 277 19.97 -31.14 8.43
CA PHE A 277 19.83 -31.33 6.99
C PHE A 277 20.57 -32.58 6.53
N LYS A 278 19.89 -33.44 5.78
CA LYS A 278 20.44 -34.64 5.15
C LYS A 278 20.67 -34.39 3.67
N GLY A 279 21.88 -34.08 3.29
CA GLY A 279 22.20 -33.88 1.88
C GLY A 279 23.27 -32.84 1.66
N THR A 280 23.48 -32.49 0.39
CA THR A 280 24.43 -31.44 -0.01
C THR A 280 23.73 -30.51 -0.99
N LEU A 281 23.83 -29.23 -0.76
CA LEU A 281 23.32 -28.18 -1.69
C LEU A 281 24.30 -28.06 -2.87
N TYR A 282 23.79 -27.83 -4.06
CA TYR A 282 24.59 -27.32 -5.17
C TYR A 282 25.12 -25.93 -4.83
N SER A 283 26.23 -25.50 -5.45
CA SER A 283 26.84 -24.19 -5.10
C SER A 283 25.85 -23.02 -5.20
N GLN A 284 25.07 -22.96 -6.27
CA GLN A 284 24.06 -21.91 -6.44
C GLN A 284 22.95 -21.92 -5.37
N GLN A 285 22.59 -23.12 -4.86
CA GLN A 285 21.63 -23.25 -3.77
C GLN A 285 22.25 -22.82 -2.44
N ALA A 286 23.53 -23.16 -2.21
CA ALA A 286 24.26 -22.75 -1.02
C ALA A 286 24.43 -21.24 -0.96
N ASP A 287 24.80 -20.61 -2.08
CA ASP A 287 24.93 -19.15 -2.19
C ASP A 287 23.58 -18.44 -1.92
N ALA A 288 22.49 -18.98 -2.48
CA ALA A 288 21.14 -18.45 -2.26
C ALA A 288 20.72 -18.60 -0.79
N ALA A 289 20.98 -19.76 -0.17
CA ALA A 289 20.66 -20.00 1.23
C ALA A 289 21.46 -19.08 2.17
N ALA A 290 22.77 -18.91 1.91
CA ALA A 290 23.62 -18.02 2.69
C ALA A 290 23.08 -16.59 2.68
N ARG A 291 22.74 -16.06 1.51
CA ARG A 291 22.16 -14.71 1.39
C ARG A 291 20.79 -14.58 2.08
N MET A 292 19.95 -15.62 2.03
CA MET A 292 18.65 -15.58 2.72
C MET A 292 18.83 -15.58 4.24
N LEU A 293 19.85 -16.22 4.79
CA LEU A 293 20.15 -16.26 6.22
C LEU A 293 20.71 -14.93 6.76
N GLU A 294 21.18 -14.04 5.90
CA GLU A 294 21.65 -12.70 6.28
C GLU A 294 20.48 -11.75 6.64
N HIS A 295 19.23 -12.11 6.29
CA HIS A 295 18.07 -11.25 6.40
C HIS A 295 16.90 -11.95 7.09
N ASP A 296 16.15 -11.20 7.89
CA ASP A 296 14.91 -11.68 8.52
C ASP A 296 13.77 -11.93 7.51
N ILE A 297 13.81 -11.24 6.37
CA ILE A 297 12.81 -11.31 5.31
C ILE A 297 13.51 -11.27 3.96
N GLY A 298 13.14 -12.19 3.07
CA GLY A 298 13.69 -12.22 1.72
C GLY A 298 12.79 -12.94 0.73
N VAL A 299 13.09 -12.80 -0.55
CA VAL A 299 12.42 -13.49 -1.66
C VAL A 299 13.46 -14.26 -2.48
N LEU A 300 13.34 -15.57 -2.51
CA LEU A 300 14.13 -16.42 -3.41
C LEU A 300 13.45 -16.51 -4.78
N CYS A 301 13.92 -15.72 -5.74
CA CYS A 301 13.51 -15.81 -7.13
C CYS A 301 14.43 -16.81 -7.87
N ALA A 302 13.89 -17.97 -8.21
CA ALA A 302 14.65 -19.03 -8.88
C ALA A 302 13.80 -19.75 -9.94
N ALA A 303 14.46 -20.26 -10.99
CA ALA A 303 13.81 -20.99 -12.08
C ALA A 303 13.10 -22.26 -11.60
N THR A 304 12.24 -22.80 -12.44
CA THR A 304 11.64 -24.13 -12.22
C THR A 304 12.77 -25.17 -12.13
N ALA A 305 12.62 -26.18 -11.30
CA ALA A 305 13.61 -27.23 -11.02
C ALA A 305 14.92 -26.77 -10.33
N PHE A 306 15.02 -25.53 -9.85
CA PHE A 306 16.15 -25.06 -9.04
C PHE A 306 16.30 -25.84 -7.71
N GLY A 307 15.22 -26.45 -7.20
CA GLY A 307 15.19 -27.09 -5.88
C GLY A 307 14.89 -26.12 -4.74
N LYS A 308 13.93 -25.18 -4.96
CA LYS A 308 13.50 -24.22 -3.93
C LYS A 308 13.08 -24.86 -2.62
N THR A 309 12.41 -26.02 -2.67
CA THR A 309 12.00 -26.77 -1.47
C THR A 309 13.19 -27.36 -0.71
N VAL A 310 14.23 -27.79 -1.44
CA VAL A 310 15.49 -28.26 -0.83
C VAL A 310 16.21 -27.13 -0.10
N VAL A 311 16.27 -25.93 -0.72
CA VAL A 311 16.80 -24.73 -0.06
C VAL A 311 15.96 -24.39 1.17
N GLY A 312 14.63 -24.46 1.08
CA GLY A 312 13.74 -24.24 2.21
C GLY A 312 13.97 -25.24 3.36
N ALA A 313 14.15 -26.53 3.05
CA ALA A 313 14.50 -27.53 4.05
C ALA A 313 15.87 -27.23 4.71
N TYR A 314 16.84 -26.81 3.93
CA TYR A 314 18.13 -26.38 4.48
C TYR A 314 18.00 -25.19 5.42
N LEU A 315 17.21 -24.16 5.04
CA LEU A 315 16.96 -23.00 5.91
C LEU A 315 16.30 -23.40 7.24
N VAL A 316 15.32 -24.32 7.22
CA VAL A 316 14.72 -24.86 8.44
C VAL A 316 15.77 -25.47 9.36
N ALA A 317 16.68 -26.26 8.79
CA ALA A 317 17.75 -26.91 9.56
C ALA A 317 18.82 -25.92 10.07
N GLN A 318 19.02 -24.79 9.40
CA GLN A 318 19.94 -23.73 9.87
C GLN A 318 19.31 -22.87 10.96
N CYS A 319 18.04 -22.47 10.78
CA CYS A 319 17.31 -21.65 11.75
C CYS A 319 16.99 -22.43 13.05
N ARG A 320 16.75 -23.73 12.96
CA ARG A 320 16.42 -24.63 14.09
C ARG A 320 15.25 -24.17 14.94
N VAL A 321 14.27 -23.54 14.33
CA VAL A 321 13.03 -23.12 15.01
C VAL A 321 11.82 -23.76 14.36
N ASN A 322 10.76 -23.92 15.14
CA ASN A 322 9.50 -24.42 14.62
C ASN A 322 9.03 -23.59 13.43
N THR A 323 8.65 -24.27 12.36
CA THR A 323 8.43 -23.64 11.06
C THR A 323 7.05 -23.96 10.50
N LEU A 324 6.40 -22.95 9.94
CA LEU A 324 5.15 -23.08 9.17
C LEU A 324 5.40 -22.70 7.70
N VAL A 325 5.14 -23.62 6.78
CA VAL A 325 5.16 -23.39 5.34
C VAL A 325 3.75 -23.17 4.85
N LEU A 326 3.53 -22.05 4.16
CA LEU A 326 2.24 -21.71 3.57
C LEU A 326 2.27 -21.98 2.07
N VAL A 327 1.29 -22.73 1.58
CA VAL A 327 1.17 -23.11 0.18
C VAL A 327 -0.23 -22.82 -0.38
N HIS A 328 -0.35 -22.68 -1.68
CA HIS A 328 -1.61 -22.35 -2.33
C HIS A 328 -2.37 -23.55 -2.90
N ASN A 329 -1.74 -24.72 -3.01
CA ASN A 329 -2.42 -25.94 -3.47
C ASN A 329 -1.90 -27.21 -2.78
N ALA A 330 -2.68 -28.29 -2.90
CA ALA A 330 -2.42 -29.56 -2.21
C ALA A 330 -1.22 -30.33 -2.80
N GLU A 331 -0.93 -30.18 -4.08
CA GLU A 331 0.22 -30.85 -4.74
C GLU A 331 1.56 -30.29 -4.22
N ILE A 332 1.64 -28.95 -4.14
CA ILE A 332 2.82 -28.30 -3.55
C ILE A 332 2.97 -28.68 -2.08
N MET A 333 1.85 -28.77 -1.32
CA MET A 333 1.90 -29.23 0.07
C MET A 333 2.50 -30.64 0.17
N LYS A 334 2.08 -31.55 -0.69
CA LYS A 334 2.60 -32.92 -0.73
C LYS A 334 4.10 -32.93 -1.04
N ASN A 335 4.54 -32.17 -2.04
CA ASN A 335 5.96 -32.05 -2.40
C ASN A 335 6.82 -31.53 -1.23
N TRP A 336 6.32 -30.53 -0.49
CA TRP A 336 7.02 -30.01 0.70
C TRP A 336 7.17 -31.10 1.79
N VAL A 337 6.10 -31.87 2.05
CA VAL A 337 6.17 -32.96 3.04
C VAL A 337 7.16 -34.03 2.62
N GLU A 338 7.11 -34.48 1.35
CA GLU A 338 8.03 -35.47 0.81
C GLU A 338 9.50 -34.99 0.85
N ASP A 339 9.75 -33.72 0.49
CA ASP A 339 11.12 -33.17 0.55
C ASP A 339 11.60 -33.00 1.99
N PHE A 340 10.74 -32.65 2.95
CA PHE A 340 11.09 -32.58 4.35
C PHE A 340 11.44 -33.98 4.91
N GLU A 341 10.67 -35.02 4.60
CA GLU A 341 10.96 -36.38 4.99
C GLU A 341 12.29 -36.88 4.39
N LYS A 342 12.58 -36.47 3.18
CA LYS A 342 13.82 -36.84 2.45
C LYS A 342 15.05 -36.10 2.97
N PHE A 343 14.96 -34.78 3.16
CA PHE A 343 16.12 -33.92 3.38
C PHE A 343 16.30 -33.47 4.85
N LEU A 344 15.35 -33.76 5.74
CA LEU A 344 15.49 -33.42 7.15
C LEU A 344 15.57 -34.70 8.02
N GLN A 345 16.42 -34.63 9.03
CA GLN A 345 16.38 -35.50 10.20
C GLN A 345 15.84 -34.64 11.36
N ILE A 346 14.70 -35.01 11.87
CA ILE A 346 14.02 -34.29 12.95
C ILE A 346 13.97 -35.18 14.18
N ASP A 347 14.76 -34.83 15.19
CA ASP A 347 14.89 -35.59 16.44
C ASP A 347 13.92 -35.04 17.51
N GLU A 348 12.64 -34.93 17.13
CA GLU A 348 11.53 -34.48 17.97
C GLU A 348 10.50 -35.61 18.10
N GLU A 349 9.82 -35.64 19.24
CA GLU A 349 8.69 -36.56 19.39
C GLU A 349 7.44 -36.00 18.71
N PRO A 350 6.67 -36.87 18.01
CA PRO A 350 5.40 -36.44 17.43
C PRO A 350 4.46 -35.89 18.52
N PRO A 351 3.81 -34.73 18.29
CA PRO A 351 3.04 -34.04 19.30
C PRO A 351 1.80 -34.82 19.74
N GLU A 352 1.44 -34.67 21.01
CA GLU A 352 0.20 -35.19 21.56
C GLU A 352 -0.98 -34.28 21.24
N TYR A 353 -2.15 -34.88 21.12
CA TYR A 353 -3.39 -34.15 20.91
C TYR A 353 -4.56 -34.83 21.65
N ILE A 354 -5.55 -34.04 22.04
CA ILE A 354 -6.76 -34.56 22.64
C ILE A 354 -7.83 -34.71 21.54
N THR A 355 -8.37 -35.94 21.45
CA THR A 355 -9.46 -36.19 20.48
C THR A 355 -10.76 -35.51 20.97
N PRO A 356 -11.76 -35.27 20.09
CA PRO A 356 -13.06 -34.72 20.48
C PRO A 356 -13.78 -35.52 21.59
N LYS A 357 -13.37 -36.79 21.77
CA LYS A 357 -13.89 -37.69 22.86
C LYS A 357 -13.03 -37.64 24.12
N GLY A 358 -12.13 -36.66 24.27
CA GLY A 358 -11.28 -36.47 25.46
C GLY A 358 -10.11 -37.48 25.60
N ARG A 359 -9.79 -38.29 24.58
CA ARG A 359 -8.69 -39.25 24.63
C ARG A 359 -7.38 -38.62 24.17
N HIS A 360 -6.31 -38.79 24.96
CA HIS A 360 -4.97 -38.44 24.58
C HIS A 360 -4.44 -39.39 23.49
N LYS A 361 -3.93 -38.83 22.42
CA LYS A 361 -3.27 -39.57 21.32
C LYS A 361 -2.05 -38.82 20.87
N ARG A 362 -1.07 -39.55 20.33
CA ARG A 362 0.12 -38.97 19.70
C ARG A 362 -0.05 -38.94 18.18
N ARG A 363 0.41 -37.87 17.55
CA ARG A 363 0.48 -37.76 16.07
C ARG A 363 1.38 -38.85 15.50
N LYS A 364 1.19 -39.22 14.25
CA LYS A 364 2.03 -40.19 13.56
C LYS A 364 3.33 -39.61 13.02
N SER A 365 3.41 -38.32 12.83
CA SER A 365 4.53 -37.60 12.25
C SER A 365 4.77 -36.29 13.01
N VAL A 366 6.00 -35.83 13.03
CA VAL A 366 6.43 -34.51 13.48
C VAL A 366 6.10 -33.45 12.44
N ILE A 367 5.87 -33.84 11.17
CA ILE A 367 5.43 -32.95 10.09
C ILE A 367 3.90 -32.93 10.10
N GLY A 368 3.33 -31.77 10.41
CA GLY A 368 1.89 -31.54 10.40
C GLY A 368 1.40 -30.96 9.09
N THR A 369 0.10 -31.13 8.79
CA THR A 369 -0.52 -30.58 7.59
C THR A 369 -1.89 -29.99 7.90
N LEU A 370 -2.24 -28.89 7.18
CA LEU A 370 -3.57 -28.29 7.19
C LEU A 370 -4.10 -28.14 5.77
N SER A 371 -5.20 -28.84 5.47
CA SER A 371 -5.82 -28.83 4.15
C SER A 371 -7.31 -29.16 4.27
N GLY A 372 -8.18 -28.20 3.93
CA GLY A 372 -9.60 -28.34 4.05
C GLY A 372 -10.03 -28.74 5.47
N ARG A 373 -10.67 -29.93 5.61
CA ARG A 373 -11.11 -30.43 6.93
C ARG A 373 -10.02 -31.18 7.72
N ARG A 374 -8.89 -31.48 7.10
CA ARG A 374 -7.81 -32.23 7.73
C ARG A 374 -6.83 -31.29 8.42
N ASN A 375 -6.76 -31.35 9.73
CA ASN A 375 -5.81 -30.61 10.54
C ASN A 375 -4.95 -31.56 11.37
N THR A 376 -3.66 -31.61 11.06
CA THR A 376 -2.66 -32.39 11.80
C THR A 376 -1.51 -31.51 12.29
N LEU A 377 -1.69 -30.19 12.31
CA LEU A 377 -0.67 -29.25 12.78
C LEU A 377 -0.15 -29.66 14.15
N GLY A 378 1.15 -29.57 14.32
CA GLY A 378 1.86 -30.02 15.51
C GLY A 378 2.71 -28.95 16.17
N GLY A 379 2.94 -27.82 15.51
CA GLY A 379 3.78 -26.74 16.01
C GLY A 379 5.28 -27.07 16.01
N ILE A 380 5.71 -28.06 15.22
CA ILE A 380 7.12 -28.44 15.01
C ILE A 380 7.53 -28.01 13.61
N LEU A 381 7.08 -28.75 12.63
CA LEU A 381 7.25 -28.44 11.22
C LEU A 381 5.91 -28.67 10.52
N ASP A 382 5.27 -27.60 10.10
CA ASP A 382 3.91 -27.64 9.60
C ASP A 382 3.82 -27.09 8.17
N VAL A 383 2.97 -27.70 7.34
CA VAL A 383 2.64 -27.23 5.99
C VAL A 383 1.16 -27.00 5.88
N ALA A 384 0.73 -25.78 5.60
CA ALA A 384 -0.67 -25.40 5.56
C ALA A 384 -1.07 -24.76 4.23
N MET A 385 -2.26 -25.11 3.76
CA MET A 385 -2.89 -24.40 2.65
C MET A 385 -3.42 -23.05 3.13
N ILE A 386 -3.06 -21.97 2.45
CA ILE A 386 -3.51 -20.59 2.76
C ILE A 386 -5.05 -20.50 2.82
N THR A 387 -5.74 -21.23 1.95
CA THR A 387 -7.21 -21.25 1.89
C THR A 387 -7.86 -22.03 3.05
N SER A 388 -7.07 -22.67 3.91
CA SER A 388 -7.54 -23.49 5.04
C SER A 388 -7.20 -22.89 6.41
N LEU A 389 -6.49 -21.77 6.41
CA LEU A 389 -6.23 -20.93 7.57
C LEU A 389 -7.38 -19.96 7.79
#